data_8a2ea362ee077d318f2867d454c1ef5a
#
_entry.id   8a2ea362ee077d318f2867d454c1ef5a
#
_cell.length_a   1.000
_cell.length_b   1.000
_cell.length_c   1.000
_cell.angle_alpha   90.00
_cell.angle_beta   90.00
_cell.angle_gamma   90.00
#
_symmetry.space_group_name_H-M   'P 1'
#
loop_
_entity.id
_entity.type
_entity.pdbx_description
1 polymer ?
#
loop_
_entity_poly.entity_id
_entity_poly.type
_entity_poly.pdbx_seq_one_letter_code
_entity_poly.pdbx_strand_id
1 'polypeptide(L)'
;MSSPSAPDREEFKPAEPPLWSIGLAAAVILVAPMVVYSLAPAGPILEGDTVFSNGSHKVELSEPDRYKNVGYEHTCLLDPRDPLIVTHGPGDEGNGTMIAQVQGKSRLEWPFCPPQAEILLKPHQFEQKSNLLQDIKDRFIRVFGS
;
A
#
# COMPACT_ATOMS: atom_id res chain seq x y z
N MET A 1 -20.64 76.44 -5.21
CA MET A 1 -19.74 75.42 -5.79
C MET A 1 -20.07 74.11 -5.14
N SER A 2 -20.77 73.26 -5.87
CA SER A 2 -20.97 71.88 -5.44
C SER A 2 -19.70 71.10 -5.68
N SER A 3 -19.10 70.54 -4.61
CA SER A 3 -18.01 69.60 -4.74
C SER A 3 -18.53 68.36 -5.46
N PRO A 4 -17.75 67.81 -6.43
CA PRO A 4 -18.15 66.55 -7.05
C PRO A 4 -18.23 65.49 -5.96
N SER A 5 -19.39 64.85 -5.84
CA SER A 5 -19.52 63.66 -5.00
C SER A 5 -18.49 62.64 -5.46
N ALA A 6 -17.67 62.17 -4.54
CA ALA A 6 -16.73 61.07 -4.80
C ALA A 6 -17.53 59.91 -5.40
N PRO A 7 -17.03 59.25 -6.48
CA PRO A 7 -17.70 58.07 -7.00
C PRO A 7 -17.79 57.07 -5.88
N ASP A 8 -19.02 56.56 -5.65
CA ASP A 8 -19.23 55.46 -4.73
C ASP A 8 -18.22 54.35 -5.10
N ARG A 9 -17.29 54.14 -4.21
CA ARG A 9 -16.47 52.94 -4.30
C ARG A 9 -17.44 51.77 -4.16
N GLU A 10 -17.84 51.26 -5.29
CA GLU A 10 -18.47 49.95 -5.25
C GLU A 10 -17.51 49.03 -4.48
N GLU A 11 -17.86 48.73 -3.25
CA GLU A 11 -17.15 47.72 -2.51
C GLU A 11 -17.16 46.47 -3.37
N PHE A 12 -16.01 46.14 -3.93
CA PHE A 12 -15.84 44.88 -4.64
C PHE A 12 -16.03 43.74 -3.63
N LYS A 13 -17.25 43.26 -3.50
CA LYS A 13 -17.51 42.03 -2.77
C LYS A 13 -17.03 40.89 -3.66
N PRO A 14 -15.99 40.15 -3.25
CA PRO A 14 -15.64 38.95 -3.99
C PRO A 14 -16.88 38.07 -4.07
N ALA A 15 -17.26 37.68 -5.27
CA ALA A 15 -18.38 36.80 -5.47
C ALA A 15 -18.17 35.53 -4.65
N GLU A 16 -19.13 35.17 -3.81
CA GLU A 16 -19.08 33.92 -3.08
C GLU A 16 -18.99 32.77 -4.12
N PRO A 17 -17.99 31.87 -3.98
CA PRO A 17 -17.89 30.77 -4.91
C PRO A 17 -19.15 29.90 -4.78
N PRO A 18 -19.72 29.43 -5.89
CA PRO A 18 -20.90 28.59 -5.83
C PRO A 18 -20.59 27.29 -5.07
N LEU A 19 -21.55 26.74 -4.34
CA LEU A 19 -21.39 25.54 -3.51
C LEU A 19 -20.79 24.36 -4.25
N TRP A 20 -21.09 24.21 -5.55
CA TRP A 20 -20.52 23.16 -6.38
C TRP A 20 -19.00 23.33 -6.58
N SER A 21 -18.47 24.55 -6.65
CA SER A 21 -17.03 24.79 -6.78
C SER A 21 -16.28 24.46 -5.50
N ILE A 22 -16.88 24.68 -4.33
CA ILE A 22 -16.31 24.26 -3.03
C ILE A 22 -16.24 22.73 -2.94
N GLY A 23 -17.29 22.03 -3.36
CA GLY A 23 -17.32 20.58 -3.41
C GLY A 23 -16.27 20.02 -4.36
N LEU A 24 -16.09 20.63 -5.52
CA LEU A 24 -15.09 20.24 -6.52
C LEU A 24 -13.67 20.48 -6.02
N ALA A 25 -13.40 21.62 -5.39
CA ALA A 25 -12.12 21.92 -4.78
C ALA A 25 -11.78 20.94 -3.66
N ALA A 26 -12.74 20.60 -2.80
CA ALA A 26 -12.55 19.62 -1.74
C ALA A 26 -12.27 18.22 -2.32
N ALA A 27 -12.96 17.81 -3.37
CA ALA A 27 -12.71 16.55 -4.07
C ALA A 27 -11.31 16.50 -4.67
N VAL A 28 -10.84 17.57 -5.29
CA VAL A 28 -9.47 17.65 -5.84
C VAL A 28 -8.43 17.57 -4.73
N ILE A 29 -8.62 18.26 -3.60
CA ILE A 29 -7.71 18.23 -2.45
C ILE A 29 -7.62 16.82 -1.85
N LEU A 30 -8.71 16.05 -1.84
CA LEU A 30 -8.73 14.69 -1.32
C LEU A 30 -8.16 13.66 -2.30
N VAL A 31 -8.42 13.82 -3.59
CA VAL A 31 -8.05 12.85 -4.64
C VAL A 31 -6.64 13.06 -5.16
N ALA A 32 -6.19 14.31 -5.31
CA ALA A 32 -4.88 14.63 -5.87
C ALA A 32 -3.70 13.96 -5.12
N PRO A 33 -3.62 13.97 -3.77
CA PRO A 33 -2.56 13.26 -3.06
C PRO A 33 -2.59 11.75 -3.29
N MET A 34 -3.78 11.17 -3.42
CA MET A 34 -3.94 9.74 -3.71
C MET A 34 -3.40 9.37 -5.09
N VAL A 35 -3.70 10.19 -6.09
CA VAL A 35 -3.20 9.98 -7.46
C VAL A 35 -1.68 10.15 -7.52
N VAL A 36 -1.15 11.19 -6.92
CA VAL A 36 0.30 11.42 -6.84
C VAL A 36 1.01 10.25 -6.14
N TYR A 37 0.47 9.79 -5.04
CA TYR A 37 1.02 8.63 -4.32
C TYR A 37 1.01 7.36 -5.18
N SER A 38 -0.06 7.13 -5.93
CA SER A 38 -0.19 5.96 -6.80
C SER A 38 0.74 5.99 -8.01
N LEU A 39 1.03 7.20 -8.53
CA LEU A 39 1.91 7.40 -9.69
C LEU A 39 3.38 7.60 -9.31
N ALA A 40 3.67 7.90 -8.05
CA ALA A 40 5.04 8.09 -7.59
C ALA A 40 5.84 6.78 -7.77
N PRO A 41 7.06 6.86 -8.35
CA PRO A 41 7.91 5.68 -8.49
C PRO A 41 8.22 5.11 -7.11
N ALA A 42 8.23 3.78 -7.02
CA ALA A 42 8.64 3.10 -5.81
C ALA A 42 10.11 3.40 -5.53
N GLY A 43 10.43 3.85 -4.33
CA GLY A 43 11.79 4.06 -3.87
C GLY A 43 12.55 2.73 -3.66
N PRO A 44 13.84 2.76 -3.31
CA PRO A 44 14.59 1.56 -2.98
C PRO A 44 13.97 0.86 -1.76
N ILE A 45 13.98 -0.45 -1.79
CA ILE A 45 13.50 -1.28 -0.67
C ILE A 45 14.57 -1.32 0.41
N LEU A 46 14.18 -0.93 1.62
CA LEU A 46 15.03 -0.92 2.79
C LEU A 46 14.58 -2.00 3.78
N GLU A 47 15.49 -2.40 4.65
CA GLU A 47 15.15 -3.27 5.78
C GLU A 47 14.10 -2.60 6.67
N GLY A 48 13.08 -3.37 7.06
CA GLY A 48 11.94 -2.86 7.82
C GLY A 48 10.78 -2.36 6.98
N ASP A 49 10.93 -2.25 5.67
CA ASP A 49 9.85 -1.86 4.77
C ASP A 49 8.80 -2.98 4.67
N THR A 50 7.54 -2.57 4.55
CA THR A 50 6.45 -3.50 4.32
C THR A 50 6.19 -3.62 2.82
N VAL A 51 6.20 -4.84 2.33
CA VAL A 51 5.82 -5.19 0.95
C VAL A 51 4.65 -6.16 0.97
N PHE A 52 3.99 -6.31 -0.15
CA PHE A 52 2.79 -7.14 -0.26
C PHE A 52 2.96 -8.17 -1.37
N SER A 53 2.53 -9.39 -1.13
CA SER A 53 2.49 -10.42 -2.17
C SER A 53 1.52 -9.98 -3.28
N ASN A 54 1.96 -10.06 -4.54
CA ASN A 54 1.15 -9.67 -5.69
C ASN A 54 0.28 -10.80 -6.25
N GLY A 55 0.28 -11.95 -5.61
CA GLY A 55 -0.50 -13.10 -6.02
C GLY A 55 -0.20 -14.31 -5.14
N SER A 56 -0.76 -15.46 -5.52
CA SER A 56 -0.40 -16.73 -4.89
C SER A 56 0.92 -17.23 -5.44
N HIS A 57 1.94 -17.26 -4.59
CA HIS A 57 3.28 -17.70 -4.96
C HIS A 57 3.81 -18.76 -4.01
N LYS A 58 4.43 -19.78 -4.59
CA LYS A 58 5.21 -20.74 -3.83
C LYS A 58 6.61 -20.17 -3.60
N VAL A 59 6.95 -19.97 -2.34
CA VAL A 59 8.22 -19.37 -1.93
C VAL A 59 9.02 -20.32 -1.06
N GLU A 60 10.33 -20.14 -1.05
CA GLU A 60 11.22 -20.95 -0.22
C GLU A 60 11.34 -20.37 1.19
N LEU A 61 11.34 -21.25 2.18
CA LEU A 61 11.63 -20.89 3.56
C LEU A 61 13.13 -20.65 3.74
N SER A 62 13.49 -19.59 4.42
CA SER A 62 14.90 -19.30 4.76
C SER A 62 15.46 -20.31 5.74
N GLU A 63 14.66 -20.76 6.69
CA GLU A 63 15.01 -21.76 7.70
C GLU A 63 14.03 -22.94 7.66
N PRO A 64 14.14 -23.84 6.66
CA PRO A 64 13.16 -24.92 6.51
C PRO A 64 13.15 -25.92 7.67
N ASP A 65 14.28 -26.13 8.34
CA ASP A 65 14.39 -27.07 9.44
C ASP A 65 13.51 -26.71 10.65
N ARG A 66 13.25 -25.43 10.83
CA ARG A 66 12.40 -24.92 11.91
C ARG A 66 10.95 -25.38 11.82
N TYR A 67 10.49 -25.66 10.61
CA TYR A 67 9.08 -25.99 10.32
C TYR A 67 8.85 -27.42 9.85
N LYS A 68 9.87 -28.28 9.84
CA LYS A 68 9.75 -29.70 9.45
C LYS A 68 8.74 -30.45 10.29
N ASN A 69 8.70 -30.18 11.60
CA ASN A 69 7.82 -30.86 12.53
C ASN A 69 6.34 -30.51 12.32
N VAL A 70 6.06 -29.46 11.58
CA VAL A 70 4.69 -28.96 11.31
C VAL A 70 4.20 -29.33 9.91
N GLY A 71 5.01 -30.07 9.14
CA GLY A 71 4.65 -30.57 7.81
C GLY A 71 5.20 -29.74 6.65
N TYR A 72 6.00 -28.71 6.90
CA TYR A 72 6.68 -27.94 5.86
C TYR A 72 8.00 -28.59 5.49
N GLU A 73 8.25 -28.76 4.19
CA GLU A 73 9.54 -29.23 3.72
C GLU A 73 10.51 -28.06 3.51
N HIS A 74 10.42 -27.41 2.37
CA HIS A 74 11.29 -26.27 2.02
C HIS A 74 10.53 -25.05 1.52
N THR A 75 9.26 -25.22 1.20
CA THR A 75 8.45 -24.20 0.55
C THR A 75 7.13 -24.00 1.28
N CYS A 76 6.57 -22.81 1.12
CA CYS A 76 5.23 -22.48 1.58
C CYS A 76 4.51 -21.62 0.53
N LEU A 77 3.20 -21.47 0.68
CA LEU A 77 2.36 -20.69 -0.22
C LEU A 77 2.04 -19.33 0.38
N LEU A 78 2.32 -18.25 -0.36
CA LEU A 78 1.86 -16.92 -0.04
C LEU A 78 0.49 -16.67 -0.67
N ASP A 79 -0.41 -16.08 0.11
CA ASP A 79 -1.67 -15.57 -0.42
C ASP A 79 -1.49 -14.20 -1.07
N PRO A 80 -2.36 -13.83 -2.02
CA PRO A 80 -2.38 -12.48 -2.55
C PRO A 80 -2.51 -11.45 -1.42
N ARG A 81 -1.68 -10.40 -1.48
CA ARG A 81 -1.65 -9.29 -0.52
C ARG A 81 -1.21 -9.64 0.90
N ASP A 82 -0.60 -10.77 1.12
CA ASP A 82 0.01 -11.03 2.41
C ASP A 82 1.06 -9.95 2.72
N PRO A 83 0.96 -9.27 3.88
CA PRO A 83 1.96 -8.29 4.28
C PRO A 83 3.24 -8.99 4.70
N LEU A 84 4.35 -8.47 4.22
CA LEU A 84 5.70 -8.98 4.46
C LEU A 84 6.59 -7.85 4.93
N ILE A 85 7.38 -8.07 5.97
CA ILE A 85 8.38 -7.11 6.41
C ILE A 85 9.75 -7.55 5.92
N VAL A 86 10.44 -6.70 5.20
CA VAL A 86 11.79 -6.97 4.69
C VAL A 86 12.77 -7.00 5.86
N THR A 87 13.40 -8.15 6.07
CA THR A 87 14.42 -8.31 7.12
C THR A 87 15.84 -8.14 6.58
N HIS A 88 16.07 -8.57 5.33
CA HIS A 88 17.31 -8.32 4.61
C HIS A 88 16.98 -7.84 3.22
N GLY A 89 17.46 -6.66 2.87
CA GLY A 89 17.27 -6.06 1.55
C GLY A 89 17.87 -6.90 0.42
N PRO A 90 17.59 -6.53 -0.84
CA PRO A 90 18.18 -7.21 -1.98
C PRO A 90 19.70 -7.14 -1.86
N GLY A 91 20.33 -8.32 -1.73
CA GLY A 91 21.76 -8.41 -1.58
C GLY A 91 22.52 -8.00 -2.83
N ASP A 92 23.82 -7.84 -2.68
CA ASP A 92 24.75 -7.50 -3.78
C ASP A 92 24.85 -8.60 -4.85
N GLU A 93 24.16 -9.71 -4.68
CA GLU A 93 24.17 -10.86 -5.59
C GLU A 93 23.47 -10.62 -6.94
N GLY A 94 22.94 -9.44 -7.18
CA GLY A 94 22.45 -9.03 -8.49
C GLY A 94 21.15 -9.65 -8.98
N ASN A 95 20.54 -10.58 -8.25
CA ASN A 95 19.28 -11.23 -8.61
C ASN A 95 18.04 -10.60 -7.97
N GLY A 96 18.21 -9.60 -7.09
CA GLY A 96 17.12 -8.91 -6.40
C GLY A 96 16.37 -9.74 -5.37
N THR A 97 16.85 -10.94 -5.02
CA THR A 97 16.24 -11.78 -3.99
C THR A 97 16.48 -11.18 -2.61
N MET A 98 15.44 -11.09 -1.80
CA MET A 98 15.51 -10.58 -0.45
C MET A 98 14.89 -11.54 0.56
N ILE A 99 15.14 -11.34 1.83
CA ILE A 99 14.51 -12.10 2.91
C ILE A 99 13.44 -11.21 3.54
N ALA A 100 12.23 -11.76 3.65
CA ALA A 100 11.11 -11.07 4.25
C ALA A 100 10.42 -11.98 5.27
N GLN A 101 9.84 -11.36 6.30
CA GLN A 101 9.11 -12.05 7.35
C GLN A 101 7.60 -11.94 7.08
N VAL A 102 6.91 -13.06 7.09
CA VAL A 102 5.45 -13.11 6.90
C VAL A 102 4.74 -12.53 8.11
N GLN A 103 3.79 -11.63 7.87
CA GLN A 103 2.96 -11.00 8.90
C GLN A 103 1.51 -11.44 8.77
N GLY A 104 0.74 -11.29 9.83
CA GLY A 104 -0.72 -11.26 9.76
C GLY A 104 -1.48 -12.58 9.79
N LYS A 105 -0.84 -13.74 9.75
CA LYS A 105 -1.51 -15.02 9.94
C LYS A 105 -1.34 -15.51 11.37
N SER A 106 -2.45 -15.77 12.05
CA SER A 106 -2.46 -16.25 13.43
C SER A 106 -2.42 -17.78 13.57
N ARG A 107 -2.50 -18.51 12.46
CA ARG A 107 -2.54 -19.97 12.46
C ARG A 107 -1.51 -20.58 11.52
N LEU A 108 -0.85 -21.63 12.00
CA LEU A 108 -0.02 -22.51 11.20
C LEU A 108 -0.91 -23.46 10.41
N GLU A 109 -1.23 -23.10 9.16
CA GLU A 109 -1.99 -23.94 8.24
C GLU A 109 -1.15 -24.29 7.01
N TRP A 110 -0.80 -25.56 6.87
CA TRP A 110 -0.20 -26.03 5.63
C TRP A 110 -1.22 -25.95 4.47
N PRO A 111 -0.89 -25.48 3.26
CA PRO A 111 0.44 -25.14 2.72
C PRO A 111 0.86 -23.67 2.88
N PHE A 112 0.10 -22.86 3.59
CA PHE A 112 0.36 -21.42 3.72
C PHE A 112 1.57 -21.14 4.59
N CYS A 113 2.26 -20.06 4.27
CA CYS A 113 3.45 -19.66 5.02
C CYS A 113 3.11 -19.41 6.50
N PRO A 114 3.88 -20.00 7.43
CA PRO A 114 3.63 -19.80 8.84
C PRO A 114 3.85 -18.35 9.25
N PRO A 115 3.14 -17.83 10.27
CA PRO A 115 3.32 -16.47 10.75
C PRO A 115 4.75 -16.29 11.27
N GLN A 116 5.34 -15.14 10.99
CA GLN A 116 6.72 -14.78 11.35
C GLN A 116 7.80 -15.64 10.69
N ALA A 117 7.47 -16.46 9.71
CA ALA A 117 8.45 -17.19 8.94
C ALA A 117 9.25 -16.26 8.02
N GLU A 118 10.55 -16.44 7.97
CA GLU A 118 11.42 -15.78 7.00
C GLU A 118 11.43 -16.56 5.69
N ILE A 119 11.15 -15.86 4.61
CA ILE A 119 11.06 -16.44 3.26
C ILE A 119 12.00 -15.72 2.30
N LEU A 120 12.41 -16.43 1.26
CA LEU A 120 13.15 -15.86 0.14
C LEU A 120 12.15 -15.30 -0.88
N LEU A 121 12.22 -14.01 -1.12
CA LEU A 121 11.27 -13.29 -1.96
C LEU A 121 11.97 -12.76 -3.21
N LYS A 122 11.44 -13.10 -4.39
CA LYS A 122 11.96 -12.65 -5.68
C LYS A 122 11.24 -11.38 -6.15
N PRO A 123 11.89 -10.53 -6.98
CA PRO A 123 11.32 -9.24 -7.38
C PRO A 123 9.93 -9.29 -8.02
N HIS A 124 9.61 -10.35 -8.74
CA HIS A 124 8.33 -10.50 -9.44
C HIS A 124 7.18 -11.00 -8.54
N GLN A 125 7.44 -11.30 -7.28
CA GLN A 125 6.47 -11.91 -6.36
C GLN A 125 5.81 -10.91 -5.42
N PHE A 126 6.25 -9.67 -5.39
CA PHE A 126 5.76 -8.67 -4.45
C PHE A 126 5.57 -7.30 -5.09
N GLU A 127 4.78 -6.47 -4.40
CA GLU A 127 4.58 -5.06 -4.70
C GLU A 127 4.90 -4.22 -3.47
N GLN A 128 5.55 -3.08 -3.68
CA GLN A 128 5.92 -2.18 -2.58
C GLN A 128 4.73 -1.42 -1.99
N LYS A 129 3.70 -1.21 -2.80
CA LYS A 129 2.49 -0.50 -2.39
C LYS A 129 1.31 -1.45 -2.44
N SER A 130 0.51 -1.45 -1.38
CA SER A 130 -0.80 -2.07 -1.46
C SER A 130 -1.61 -1.39 -2.57
N ASN A 131 -2.36 -2.17 -3.30
CA ASN A 131 -3.24 -1.62 -4.32
C ASN A 131 -4.40 -0.88 -3.62
N LEU A 132 -4.23 0.43 -3.43
CA LEU A 132 -5.13 1.27 -2.65
C LEU A 132 -6.60 1.12 -3.08
N LEU A 133 -6.82 0.97 -4.39
CA LEU A 133 -8.16 0.76 -4.93
C LEU A 133 -8.77 -0.57 -4.45
N GLN A 134 -7.97 -1.61 -4.35
CA GLN A 134 -8.44 -2.88 -3.84
C GLN A 134 -8.67 -2.84 -2.33
N ASP A 135 -7.82 -2.14 -1.58
CA ASP A 135 -8.02 -1.95 -0.15
C ASP A 135 -9.30 -1.18 0.15
N ILE A 136 -9.57 -0.13 -0.62
CA ILE A 136 -10.82 0.62 -0.52
C ILE A 136 -12.01 -0.27 -0.88
N LYS A 137 -11.92 -1.02 -1.97
CA LYS A 137 -12.96 -1.95 -2.40
C LYS A 137 -13.26 -3.00 -1.32
N ASP A 138 -12.23 -3.60 -0.74
CA ASP A 138 -12.38 -4.63 0.27
C ASP A 138 -12.96 -4.07 1.58
N ARG A 139 -12.55 -2.85 1.96
CA ARG A 139 -13.17 -2.15 3.09
C ARG A 139 -14.64 -1.84 2.81
N PHE A 140 -14.95 -1.38 1.62
CA PHE A 140 -16.31 -1.08 1.20
C PHE A 140 -17.20 -2.34 1.23
N ILE A 141 -16.72 -3.44 0.68
CA ILE A 141 -17.42 -4.73 0.71
C ILE A 141 -17.61 -5.21 2.15
N ARG A 142 -16.61 -5.04 3.01
CA ARG A 142 -16.69 -5.46 4.41
C ARG A 142 -17.72 -4.66 5.20
N VAL A 143 -17.89 -3.38 4.90
CA VAL A 143 -18.84 -2.49 5.59
C VAL A 143 -20.26 -2.62 5.03
N PHE A 144 -20.41 -2.77 3.72
CA PHE A 144 -21.70 -2.75 3.03
C PHE A 144 -22.14 -4.10 2.45
N GLY A 145 -21.28 -5.09 2.45
CA GLY A 145 -21.52 -6.40 1.83
C GLY A 145 -21.93 -7.51 2.77
N SER A 146 -22.40 -7.18 3.96
CA SER A 146 -22.92 -8.18 4.89
C SER A 146 -24.36 -8.58 4.60
#